data_8cf41229c6691eb711dcbed768da84e7
#
_entry.id   8cf41229c6691eb711dcbed768da84e7
#
_cell.length_a   1.000
_cell.length_b   1.000
_cell.length_c   1.000
_cell.angle_alpha   90.00
_cell.angle_beta   90.00
_cell.angle_gamma   90.00
#
_symmetry.space_group_name_H-M   'P 1'
#
loop_
_entity.id
_entity.type
_entity.pdbx_description
1 polymer ?
#
loop_
_entity_poly.entity_id
_entity_poly.type
_entity_poly.pdbx_seq_one_letter_code
_entity_poly.pdbx_strand_id
1 'polypeptide(L)'
;LPKVPLGWPLGRKFALKAGSVKVRVFFHDKCFDGTASAALFSRFYRERIRDNVEFQFTGLVHRAGALFNEADFDGDENAIVDFKYSPSPKITWWFDHHQSAFLTPEDADHFRENPTNKKFYDPDYRSCTKFLATIAEHRFGFNPKPVAELIEWADIIDGAQYQDAKTAVEMAEPAMKLTMAIEATQDPGFVTRLIPLLATRSLEEIIREPFVAAVIPPLMERHQKSIDILRQHSECKDGTIYFDITDYDLEGYNKFIPYYLHPDSTYSVGLSKSSFRTKVSVGSNPWTTMPPEKMVNLAVICERYGGGGHARVGAISFDPAQTERARQAAAEIVQELRASVAHANKASRNEPYLVDPSQR
;
A
#
# COMPACT_ATOMS: atom_id res chain seq x y z
N LEU A 1 6.95 21.78 -7.79
CA LEU A 1 7.73 21.83 -6.54
C LEU A 1 9.20 22.07 -6.88
N PRO A 2 9.94 22.98 -6.24
CA PRO A 2 11.33 23.22 -6.58
C PRO A 2 12.18 22.02 -6.15
N LYS A 3 12.91 21.43 -7.10
CA LYS A 3 13.94 20.42 -6.85
C LYS A 3 15.01 21.02 -5.95
N VAL A 4 15.23 20.42 -4.77
CA VAL A 4 16.26 20.85 -3.82
C VAL A 4 17.65 20.64 -4.46
N PRO A 5 18.58 21.62 -4.43
CA PRO A 5 19.88 21.55 -5.11
C PRO A 5 20.77 20.44 -4.54
N LEU A 6 21.36 19.65 -5.42
CA LEU A 6 22.45 18.70 -5.16
C LEU A 6 23.72 19.48 -4.81
N GLY A 7 24.03 19.64 -3.52
CA GLY A 7 25.29 20.23 -3.10
C GLY A 7 25.37 20.51 -1.60
N TRP A 8 25.60 19.47 -0.80
CA TRP A 8 25.98 19.64 0.60
C TRP A 8 27.19 18.77 0.92
N PRO A 9 28.16 19.27 1.71
CA PRO A 9 29.42 18.56 1.95
C PRO A 9 29.22 17.30 2.78
N LEU A 10 29.87 16.22 2.34
CA LEU A 10 29.99 14.94 3.03
C LEU A 10 30.82 15.09 4.32
N GLY A 11 30.28 14.61 5.45
CA GLY A 11 31.08 14.08 6.54
C GLY A 11 31.41 15.03 7.69
N ARG A 12 30.53 15.10 8.71
CA ARG A 12 30.98 15.32 10.10
C ARG A 12 30.63 14.09 10.94
N LYS A 13 31.65 13.42 11.46
CA LYS A 13 31.49 12.47 12.56
C LYS A 13 31.02 13.24 13.80
N PHE A 14 29.82 12.93 14.29
CA PHE A 14 29.32 13.53 15.51
C PHE A 14 30.00 12.89 16.71
N ALA A 15 30.47 13.69 17.66
CA ALA A 15 31.05 13.25 18.91
C ALA A 15 30.03 12.57 19.81
N LEU A 16 30.31 11.35 20.26
CA LEU A 16 29.45 10.53 21.11
C LEU A 16 29.28 11.17 22.51
N LYS A 17 28.01 11.35 22.92
CA LYS A 17 27.68 11.48 24.36
C LYS A 17 27.60 10.07 24.96
N ALA A 18 28.15 9.91 26.16
CA ALA A 18 28.02 8.68 26.93
C ALA A 18 26.56 8.45 27.32
N GLY A 19 25.93 7.40 26.80
CA GLY A 19 24.54 6.98 27.03
C GLY A 19 23.86 6.53 25.74
N SER A 20 22.99 5.52 25.83
CA SER A 20 22.11 5.11 24.72
C SER A 20 21.08 6.21 24.45
N VAL A 21 20.85 6.51 23.17
CA VAL A 21 19.80 7.44 22.73
C VAL A 21 18.52 6.67 22.46
N LYS A 22 17.42 7.10 23.04
CA LYS A 22 16.09 6.56 22.80
C LYS A 22 15.51 7.19 21.54
N VAL A 23 15.28 6.37 20.50
CA VAL A 23 14.58 6.79 19.28
C VAL A 23 13.22 6.13 19.23
N ARG A 24 12.16 6.95 19.27
CA ARG A 24 10.79 6.49 19.07
C ARG A 24 10.45 6.55 17.58
N VAL A 25 10.07 5.40 16.99
CA VAL A 25 9.69 5.31 15.58
C VAL A 25 8.19 5.03 15.49
N PHE A 26 7.47 5.96 14.91
CA PHE A 26 6.06 5.83 14.56
C PHE A 26 5.95 5.41 13.11
N PHE A 27 5.12 4.42 12.80
CA PHE A 27 4.99 3.86 11.46
C PHE A 27 3.54 3.53 11.15
N HIS A 28 3.19 3.45 9.86
CA HIS A 28 1.89 2.98 9.42
C HIS A 28 1.71 1.50 9.79
N ASP A 29 0.79 1.23 10.73
CA ASP A 29 0.51 -0.11 11.21
C ASP A 29 -0.36 -0.89 10.21
N LYS A 30 -0.32 -2.23 10.29
CA LYS A 30 -1.07 -3.11 9.39
C LYS A 30 -0.72 -2.91 7.91
N CYS A 31 0.47 -2.36 7.61
CA CYS A 31 0.98 -2.11 6.29
C CYS A 31 2.39 -2.69 6.17
N PHE A 32 2.67 -3.40 5.06
CA PHE A 32 4.01 -3.93 4.80
C PHE A 32 5.02 -2.80 4.60
N ASP A 33 4.67 -1.75 3.83
CA ASP A 33 5.56 -0.61 3.59
C ASP A 33 5.87 0.15 4.87
N GLY A 34 4.87 0.44 5.72
CA GLY A 34 5.10 1.07 7.02
C GLY A 34 6.04 0.26 7.92
N THR A 35 5.84 -1.06 7.96
CA THR A 35 6.69 -1.99 8.73
C THR A 35 8.13 -2.03 8.17
N ALA A 36 8.27 -2.14 6.84
CA ALA A 36 9.56 -2.14 6.15
C ALA A 36 10.28 -0.80 6.28
N SER A 37 9.55 0.32 6.21
CA SER A 37 10.07 1.66 6.43
C SER A 37 10.64 1.83 7.83
N ALA A 38 9.96 1.33 8.87
CA ALA A 38 10.45 1.35 10.24
C ALA A 38 11.73 0.50 10.40
N ALA A 39 11.79 -0.68 9.76
CA ALA A 39 12.95 -1.54 9.75
C ALA A 39 14.15 -0.87 9.06
N LEU A 40 13.95 -0.35 7.87
CA LEU A 40 14.98 0.34 7.09
C LEU A 40 15.48 1.60 7.81
N PHE A 41 14.57 2.42 8.38
CA PHE A 41 14.94 3.59 9.17
C PHE A 41 15.82 3.22 10.35
N SER A 42 15.47 2.18 11.11
CA SER A 42 16.22 1.75 12.28
C SER A 42 17.64 1.28 11.91
N ARG A 43 17.78 0.56 10.79
CA ARG A 43 19.07 0.12 10.26
C ARG A 43 19.90 1.31 9.77
N PHE A 44 19.31 2.16 8.92
CA PHE A 44 19.95 3.38 8.41
C PHE A 44 20.45 4.26 9.57
N TYR A 45 19.58 4.53 10.55
CA TYR A 45 19.91 5.36 11.70
C TYR A 45 21.10 4.80 12.47
N ARG A 46 21.11 3.47 12.76
CA ARG A 46 22.20 2.79 13.48
C ARG A 46 23.51 2.84 12.71
N GLU A 47 23.48 2.64 11.40
CA GLU A 47 24.69 2.58 10.58
C GLU A 47 25.28 3.95 10.25
N ARG A 48 24.45 5.00 10.16
CA ARG A 48 24.87 6.28 9.59
C ARG A 48 24.70 7.48 10.51
N ILE A 49 23.86 7.39 11.51
CA ILE A 49 23.59 8.51 12.44
C ILE A 49 24.20 8.23 13.81
N ARG A 50 23.83 7.09 14.41
CA ARG A 50 24.33 6.72 15.75
C ARG A 50 24.16 5.23 15.99
N ASP A 51 25.24 4.55 16.43
CA ASP A 51 25.28 3.12 16.70
C ASP A 51 24.68 2.75 18.08
N ASN A 52 24.97 3.56 19.12
CA ASN A 52 24.42 3.35 20.47
C ASN A 52 23.01 3.92 20.60
N VAL A 53 22.01 3.17 20.11
CA VAL A 53 20.61 3.59 20.03
C VAL A 53 19.67 2.48 20.49
N GLU A 54 18.65 2.86 21.26
CA GLU A 54 17.50 2.02 21.61
C GLU A 54 16.28 2.47 20.82
N PHE A 55 15.70 1.56 20.02
CA PHE A 55 14.49 1.85 19.27
C PHE A 55 13.25 1.36 20.01
N GLN A 56 12.21 2.20 19.98
CA GLN A 56 10.87 1.83 20.39
C GLN A 56 9.91 2.12 19.23
N PHE A 57 9.08 1.14 18.87
CA PHE A 57 8.19 1.21 17.72
C PHE A 57 6.74 1.37 18.16
N THR A 58 6.01 2.26 17.49
CA THR A 58 4.58 2.52 17.73
C THR A 58 3.84 2.56 16.42
N GLY A 59 2.91 1.61 16.22
CA GLY A 59 2.05 1.59 15.05
C GLY A 59 0.99 2.69 15.10
N LEU A 60 0.79 3.35 13.98
CA LEU A 60 -0.25 4.38 13.77
C LEU A 60 -1.28 3.85 12.78
N VAL A 61 -2.56 4.13 13.06
CA VAL A 61 -3.67 3.78 12.18
C VAL A 61 -4.44 5.02 11.78
N HIS A 62 -4.97 5.02 10.55
CA HIS A 62 -5.88 6.05 10.11
C HIS A 62 -7.20 5.97 10.88
N ARG A 63 -7.54 7.04 11.57
CA ARG A 63 -8.78 7.17 12.36
C ARG A 63 -9.34 8.57 12.28
N ALA A 64 -10.62 8.73 12.57
CA ALA A 64 -11.20 10.06 12.74
C ALA A 64 -10.66 10.73 14.01
N GLY A 65 -10.50 12.05 13.98
CA GLY A 65 -9.98 12.85 15.09
C GLY A 65 -8.45 12.96 15.12
N ALA A 66 -7.89 13.18 16.29
CA ALA A 66 -6.45 13.37 16.46
C ALA A 66 -5.67 12.08 16.14
N LEU A 67 -4.78 12.15 15.17
CA LEU A 67 -3.91 11.03 14.77
C LEU A 67 -2.73 10.85 15.73
N PHE A 68 -2.26 11.92 16.32
CA PHE A 68 -1.10 11.95 17.20
C PHE A 68 -1.48 12.37 18.61
N ASN A 69 -0.80 11.80 19.59
CA ASN A 69 -0.80 12.28 20.96
C ASN A 69 0.61 12.80 21.29
N GLU A 70 0.74 14.09 21.60
CA GLU A 70 2.02 14.73 21.93
C GLU A 70 2.78 14.05 23.08
N ALA A 71 2.07 13.37 23.98
CA ALA A 71 2.68 12.64 25.08
C ALA A 71 3.43 11.38 24.60
N ASP A 72 3.07 10.83 23.43
CA ASP A 72 3.71 9.64 22.87
C ASP A 72 5.08 9.97 22.23
N PHE A 73 5.33 11.25 21.92
CA PHE A 73 6.62 11.74 21.43
C PHE A 73 7.61 11.90 22.58
N ASP A 74 8.01 10.79 23.19
CA ASP A 74 8.80 10.71 24.42
C ASP A 74 10.24 10.19 24.20
N GLY A 75 10.67 10.04 22.94
CA GLY A 75 12.05 9.74 22.59
C GLY A 75 12.99 10.95 22.72
N ASP A 76 14.28 10.71 22.85
CA ASP A 76 15.30 11.76 22.65
C ASP A 76 15.24 12.29 21.21
N GLU A 77 14.94 11.39 20.26
CA GLU A 77 14.51 11.71 18.89
C GLU A 77 13.24 10.92 18.57
N ASN A 78 12.32 11.54 17.82
CA ASN A 78 11.11 10.89 17.34
C ASN A 78 11.07 10.93 15.82
N ALA A 79 10.76 9.78 15.20
CA ALA A 79 10.63 9.61 13.77
C ALA A 79 9.21 9.19 13.40
N ILE A 80 8.68 9.71 12.30
CA ILE A 80 7.46 9.19 11.67
C ILE A 80 7.86 8.71 10.27
N VAL A 81 7.49 7.48 9.90
CA VAL A 81 7.73 6.89 8.59
C VAL A 81 6.44 6.33 8.01
N ASP A 82 6.22 6.56 6.72
CA ASP A 82 5.05 6.07 5.99
C ASP A 82 3.71 6.52 6.59
N PHE A 83 3.69 7.69 7.18
CA PHE A 83 2.49 8.23 7.80
C PHE A 83 2.47 9.76 7.75
N LYS A 84 1.29 10.33 7.98
CA LYS A 84 1.02 11.76 7.88
C LYS A 84 2.00 12.62 8.64
N TYR A 85 2.19 13.84 8.13
CA TYR A 85 3.02 14.88 8.74
C TYR A 85 2.47 15.31 10.11
N SER A 86 3.39 15.62 11.01
CA SER A 86 3.08 16.34 12.25
C SER A 86 3.95 17.59 12.38
N PRO A 87 3.36 18.78 12.64
CA PRO A 87 4.11 20.02 12.87
C PRO A 87 4.79 20.06 14.24
N SER A 88 4.61 19.04 15.08
CA SER A 88 5.20 19.00 16.41
C SER A 88 6.72 19.22 16.37
N PRO A 89 7.27 20.11 17.21
CA PRO A 89 8.71 20.33 17.32
C PRO A 89 9.46 19.12 17.89
N LYS A 90 8.76 18.16 18.49
CA LYS A 90 9.34 16.92 18.99
C LYS A 90 9.66 15.93 17.87
N ILE A 91 9.08 16.09 16.66
CA ILE A 91 9.36 15.22 15.52
C ILE A 91 10.67 15.64 14.86
N THR A 92 11.68 14.78 15.00
CA THR A 92 13.02 14.98 14.47
C THR A 92 13.13 14.51 13.03
N TRP A 93 12.56 13.31 12.71
CA TRP A 93 12.62 12.69 11.41
C TRP A 93 11.23 12.44 10.86
N TRP A 94 11.06 12.65 9.54
CA TRP A 94 9.83 12.32 8.84
C TRP A 94 10.11 11.91 7.41
N PHE A 95 9.48 10.80 6.98
CA PHE A 95 9.50 10.30 5.61
C PHE A 95 8.09 9.87 5.23
N ASP A 96 7.58 10.41 4.13
CA ASP A 96 6.29 10.01 3.58
C ASP A 96 6.22 10.25 2.08
N HIS A 97 5.36 9.46 1.40
CA HIS A 97 5.12 9.51 -0.04
C HIS A 97 3.64 9.68 -0.39
N HIS A 98 2.74 9.65 0.59
CA HIS A 98 1.32 9.74 0.33
C HIS A 98 0.91 11.12 -0.19
N GLN A 99 0.06 11.18 -1.25
CA GLN A 99 -0.51 12.45 -1.73
C GLN A 99 -1.30 13.17 -0.63
N SER A 100 -1.87 12.42 0.32
CA SER A 100 -2.60 12.92 1.48
C SER A 100 -1.74 13.09 2.73
N ALA A 101 -0.41 13.29 2.59
CA ALA A 101 0.54 13.39 3.70
C ALA A 101 0.22 14.50 4.71
N PHE A 102 -0.34 15.59 4.25
CA PHE A 102 -0.70 16.73 5.10
C PHE A 102 -2.19 16.71 5.46
N LEU A 103 -2.51 16.91 6.74
CA LEU A 103 -3.88 16.95 7.22
C LEU A 103 -4.58 18.25 6.85
N THR A 104 -3.84 19.35 6.87
CA THR A 104 -4.33 20.68 6.56
C THR A 104 -3.36 21.42 5.63
N PRO A 105 -3.81 22.49 4.93
CA PRO A 105 -2.90 23.37 4.19
C PRO A 105 -1.80 23.96 5.07
N GLU A 106 -2.11 24.29 6.32
CA GLU A 106 -1.17 24.86 7.30
C GLU A 106 -0.04 23.89 7.64
N ASP A 107 -0.31 22.58 7.70
CA ASP A 107 0.74 21.55 7.86
C ASP A 107 1.70 21.55 6.68
N ALA A 108 1.17 21.69 5.46
CA ALA A 108 1.98 21.75 4.25
C ALA A 108 2.83 23.03 4.19
N ASP A 109 2.26 24.18 4.64
CA ASP A 109 2.98 25.44 4.76
C ASP A 109 4.08 25.33 5.82
N HIS A 110 3.77 24.80 7.00
CA HIS A 110 4.74 24.57 8.08
C HIS A 110 5.92 23.70 7.59
N PHE A 111 5.66 22.64 6.84
CA PHE A 111 6.71 21.79 6.27
C PHE A 111 7.60 22.56 5.29
N ARG A 112 7.02 23.40 4.42
CA ARG A 112 7.76 24.20 3.44
C ARG A 112 8.59 25.32 4.08
N GLU A 113 8.07 25.95 5.11
CA GLU A 113 8.70 27.08 5.79
C GLU A 113 9.78 26.65 6.79
N ASN A 114 9.74 25.40 7.25
CA ASN A 114 10.70 24.82 8.19
C ASN A 114 11.55 23.70 7.57
N PRO A 115 12.34 24.00 6.53
CA PRO A 115 13.13 22.98 5.85
C PRO A 115 14.21 22.43 6.80
N THR A 116 14.27 21.12 6.90
CA THR A 116 15.32 20.40 7.63
C THR A 116 15.98 19.37 6.72
N ASN A 117 17.14 18.85 7.12
CA ASN A 117 17.77 17.72 6.45
C ASN A 117 17.33 16.36 7.04
N LYS A 118 16.20 16.32 7.74
CA LYS A 118 15.68 15.14 8.43
C LYS A 118 14.19 14.86 8.13
N LYS A 119 13.51 15.79 7.43
CA LYS A 119 12.10 15.65 7.04
C LYS A 119 12.02 15.67 5.52
N PHE A 120 11.47 14.61 4.93
CA PHE A 120 11.46 14.38 3.49
C PHE A 120 10.10 13.93 3.01
N TYR A 121 9.68 14.44 1.85
CA TYR A 121 8.41 14.12 1.22
C TYR A 121 8.55 14.11 -0.29
N ASP A 122 8.05 13.06 -0.92
CA ASP A 122 7.97 12.96 -2.37
C ASP A 122 6.83 12.02 -2.79
N PRO A 123 5.70 12.55 -3.31
CA PRO A 123 4.54 11.76 -3.70
C PRO A 123 4.71 10.99 -5.03
N ASP A 124 5.84 11.14 -5.72
CA ASP A 124 6.14 10.42 -6.97
C ASP A 124 6.70 9.02 -6.69
N TYR A 125 7.13 8.74 -5.46
CA TYR A 125 7.56 7.40 -5.06
C TYR A 125 6.34 6.49 -4.79
N ARG A 126 6.48 5.21 -5.14
CA ARG A 126 5.45 4.19 -4.94
C ARG A 126 5.39 3.65 -3.52
N SER A 127 6.53 3.69 -2.81
CA SER A 127 6.62 3.26 -1.41
C SER A 127 7.52 4.18 -0.60
N CYS A 128 7.21 4.35 0.67
CA CYS A 128 8.04 5.09 1.62
C CYS A 128 9.37 4.37 1.85
N THR A 129 9.39 3.04 1.88
CA THR A 129 10.63 2.25 2.03
C THR A 129 11.62 2.56 0.91
N LYS A 130 11.17 2.58 -0.36
CA LYS A 130 12.03 2.93 -1.50
C LYS A 130 12.50 4.36 -1.45
N PHE A 131 11.62 5.28 -1.11
CA PHE A 131 11.94 6.69 -0.93
C PHE A 131 13.00 6.89 0.15
N LEU A 132 12.78 6.31 1.33
CA LEU A 132 13.72 6.38 2.46
C LEU A 132 15.09 5.79 2.09
N ALA A 133 15.12 4.62 1.41
CA ALA A 133 16.36 4.03 0.93
C ALA A 133 17.15 4.98 0.04
N THR A 134 16.47 5.63 -0.91
CA THR A 134 17.09 6.59 -1.85
C THR A 134 17.65 7.81 -1.10
N ILE A 135 16.91 8.38 -0.17
CA ILE A 135 17.38 9.50 0.66
C ILE A 135 18.56 9.08 1.53
N ALA A 136 18.45 7.91 2.20
CA ALA A 136 19.51 7.40 3.07
C ALA A 136 20.82 7.15 2.30
N GLU A 137 20.75 6.59 1.10
CA GLU A 137 21.90 6.38 0.23
C GLU A 137 22.53 7.71 -0.22
N HIS A 138 21.73 8.58 -0.86
CA HIS A 138 22.26 9.78 -1.49
C HIS A 138 22.67 10.88 -0.52
N ARG A 139 21.97 11.02 0.62
CA ARG A 139 22.24 12.09 1.59
C ARG A 139 23.15 11.68 2.72
N PHE A 140 23.14 10.39 3.10
CA PHE A 140 23.83 9.91 4.29
C PHE A 140 24.85 8.80 4.00
N GLY A 141 24.98 8.37 2.73
CA GLY A 141 25.91 7.34 2.30
C GLY A 141 25.57 5.95 2.88
N PHE A 142 24.30 5.68 3.13
CA PHE A 142 23.83 4.35 3.53
C PHE A 142 23.98 3.37 2.35
N ASN A 143 24.30 2.10 2.67
CA ASN A 143 24.32 1.05 1.66
C ASN A 143 23.04 0.21 1.73
N PRO A 144 22.09 0.35 0.78
CA PRO A 144 20.82 -0.36 0.81
C PRO A 144 20.93 -1.83 0.36
N LYS A 145 22.04 -2.26 -0.26
CA LYS A 145 22.20 -3.61 -0.83
C LYS A 145 21.87 -4.76 0.12
N PRO A 146 22.26 -4.73 1.41
CA PRO A 146 21.94 -5.83 2.33
C PRO A 146 20.45 -6.02 2.62
N VAL A 147 19.59 -5.04 2.29
CA VAL A 147 18.13 -5.07 2.46
C VAL A 147 17.39 -4.79 1.15
N ALA A 148 18.06 -5.02 0.01
CA ALA A 148 17.50 -4.75 -1.31
C ALA A 148 16.21 -5.54 -1.57
N GLU A 149 16.14 -6.80 -1.15
CA GLU A 149 14.93 -7.64 -1.24
C GLU A 149 13.74 -7.00 -0.51
N LEU A 150 13.94 -6.51 0.71
CA LEU A 150 12.89 -5.83 1.48
C LEU A 150 12.40 -4.56 0.79
N ILE A 151 13.32 -3.76 0.25
CA ILE A 151 13.01 -2.52 -0.46
C ILE A 151 12.24 -2.79 -1.74
N GLU A 152 12.64 -3.79 -2.50
CA GLU A 152 11.99 -4.17 -3.76
C GLU A 152 10.57 -4.67 -3.51
N TRP A 153 10.37 -5.56 -2.54
CA TRP A 153 9.03 -6.05 -2.21
C TRP A 153 8.12 -4.97 -1.63
N ALA A 154 8.63 -4.05 -0.83
CA ALA A 154 7.84 -2.92 -0.36
C ALA A 154 7.33 -2.05 -1.53
N ASP A 155 8.19 -1.78 -2.52
CA ASP A 155 7.83 -1.00 -3.72
C ASP A 155 6.81 -1.73 -4.62
N ILE A 156 6.93 -3.06 -4.75
CA ILE A 156 5.99 -3.91 -5.49
C ILE A 156 4.62 -3.95 -4.79
N ILE A 157 4.60 -4.19 -3.49
CA ILE A 157 3.37 -4.40 -2.72
C ILE A 157 2.57 -3.10 -2.62
N ASP A 158 3.21 -2.02 -2.20
CA ASP A 158 2.53 -0.73 -2.01
C ASP A 158 2.08 -0.13 -3.35
N GLY A 159 2.93 -0.17 -4.35
CA GLY A 159 2.62 0.24 -5.72
C GLY A 159 1.71 -0.72 -6.49
N ALA A 160 1.33 -1.86 -5.92
CA ALA A 160 0.60 -2.94 -6.60
C ALA A 160 1.22 -3.34 -7.96
N GLN A 161 2.55 -3.38 -8.03
CA GLN A 161 3.33 -3.64 -9.24
C GLN A 161 3.71 -5.12 -9.38
N TYR A 162 2.81 -6.01 -8.99
CA TYR A 162 3.01 -7.45 -9.17
C TYR A 162 3.13 -7.80 -10.65
N GLN A 163 4.02 -8.73 -10.97
CA GLN A 163 4.24 -9.16 -12.34
C GLN A 163 2.96 -9.71 -12.99
N ASP A 164 2.16 -10.43 -12.22
CA ASP A 164 0.90 -11.02 -12.64
C ASP A 164 -0.05 -11.25 -11.44
N ALA A 165 -1.28 -11.63 -11.74
CA ALA A 165 -2.28 -11.94 -10.72
C ALA A 165 -1.90 -13.17 -9.87
N LYS A 166 -1.12 -14.10 -10.43
CA LYS A 166 -0.64 -15.28 -9.74
C LYS A 166 0.29 -14.90 -8.58
N THR A 167 1.27 -14.03 -8.84
CA THR A 167 2.18 -13.49 -7.83
C THR A 167 1.41 -12.81 -6.69
N ALA A 168 0.36 -12.03 -7.03
CA ALA A 168 -0.45 -11.30 -6.06
C ALA A 168 -1.37 -12.22 -5.22
N VAL A 169 -1.71 -13.43 -5.68
CA VAL A 169 -2.76 -14.28 -5.08
C VAL A 169 -2.23 -15.58 -4.50
N GLU A 170 -1.26 -16.26 -5.14
CA GLU A 170 -0.82 -17.58 -4.65
C GLU A 170 0.02 -17.55 -3.38
N MET A 171 0.43 -16.35 -2.92
CA MET A 171 1.22 -16.18 -1.68
C MET A 171 2.49 -17.05 -1.65
N ALA A 172 3.10 -17.31 -2.82
CA ALA A 172 4.29 -18.15 -2.92
C ALA A 172 5.49 -17.47 -2.24
N GLU A 173 5.64 -16.17 -2.47
CA GLU A 173 6.77 -15.40 -2.01
C GLU A 173 6.73 -15.10 -0.50
N PRO A 174 7.88 -15.12 0.20
CA PRO A 174 7.96 -14.80 1.61
C PRO A 174 7.35 -13.43 1.96
N ALA A 175 7.59 -12.42 1.14
CA ALA A 175 7.03 -11.07 1.32
C ALA A 175 5.49 -11.09 1.35
N MET A 176 4.86 -11.86 0.47
CA MET A 176 3.40 -11.96 0.40
C MET A 176 2.80 -12.62 1.64
N LYS A 177 3.47 -13.66 2.18
CA LYS A 177 3.09 -14.30 3.45
C LYS A 177 3.23 -13.34 4.62
N LEU A 178 4.32 -12.55 4.66
CA LEU A 178 4.53 -11.53 5.67
C LEU A 178 3.50 -10.41 5.59
N THR A 179 3.16 -9.95 4.39
CA THR A 179 2.10 -8.94 4.17
C THR A 179 0.79 -9.44 4.76
N MET A 180 0.38 -10.65 4.43
CA MET A 180 -0.85 -11.26 4.96
C MET A 180 -0.81 -11.37 6.49
N ALA A 181 0.34 -11.75 7.08
CA ALA A 181 0.50 -11.85 8.53
C ALA A 181 0.46 -10.47 9.22
N ILE A 182 1.10 -9.45 8.65
CA ILE A 182 1.10 -8.07 9.15
C ILE A 182 -0.33 -7.49 9.16
N GLU A 183 -1.05 -7.63 8.04
CA GLU A 183 -2.40 -7.09 7.88
C GLU A 183 -3.43 -7.77 8.79
N ALA A 184 -3.31 -9.11 8.96
CA ALA A 184 -4.31 -9.91 9.66
C ALA A 184 -4.06 -10.06 11.16
N THR A 185 -2.83 -9.80 11.65
CA THR A 185 -2.49 -10.04 13.07
C THR A 185 -3.38 -9.26 14.03
N GLN A 186 -3.77 -9.90 15.12
CA GLN A 186 -4.44 -9.28 16.27
C GLN A 186 -3.48 -9.11 17.46
N ASP A 187 -2.26 -9.66 17.39
CA ASP A 187 -1.23 -9.48 18.40
C ASP A 187 -0.58 -8.09 18.26
N PRO A 188 -0.79 -7.17 19.22
CA PRO A 188 -0.22 -5.81 19.13
C PRO A 188 1.31 -5.80 19.18
N GLY A 189 1.94 -6.90 19.63
CA GLY A 189 3.40 -7.05 19.66
C GLY A 189 3.99 -7.69 18.40
N PHE A 190 3.17 -8.21 17.48
CA PHE A 190 3.65 -8.95 16.32
C PHE A 190 4.56 -8.11 15.43
N VAL A 191 4.09 -6.95 14.99
CA VAL A 191 4.83 -6.07 14.07
C VAL A 191 6.08 -5.50 14.76
N THR A 192 5.98 -5.09 16.00
CA THR A 192 7.14 -4.54 16.75
C THR A 192 8.25 -5.57 16.94
N ARG A 193 7.92 -6.86 17.03
CA ARG A 193 8.93 -7.96 17.03
C ARG A 193 9.50 -8.23 15.64
N LEU A 194 8.71 -8.00 14.60
CA LEU A 194 9.09 -8.26 13.21
C LEU A 194 10.09 -7.22 12.69
N ILE A 195 9.92 -5.94 13.04
CA ILE A 195 10.73 -4.82 12.55
C ILE A 195 12.25 -5.06 12.72
N PRO A 196 12.78 -5.45 13.89
CA PRO A 196 14.22 -5.70 14.05
C PRO A 196 14.75 -6.85 13.19
N LEU A 197 13.91 -7.84 12.90
CA LEU A 197 14.26 -8.96 12.03
C LEU A 197 14.35 -8.52 10.58
N LEU A 198 13.36 -7.77 10.09
CA LEU A 198 13.36 -7.18 8.74
C LEU A 198 14.58 -6.28 8.50
N ALA A 199 15.08 -5.61 9.52
CA ALA A 199 16.28 -4.78 9.41
C ALA A 199 17.58 -5.59 9.20
N THR A 200 17.59 -6.92 9.47
CA THR A 200 18.84 -7.68 9.60
C THR A 200 18.86 -9.03 8.91
N ARG A 201 17.71 -9.60 8.55
CA ARG A 201 17.58 -10.96 8.00
C ARG A 201 16.86 -10.94 6.66
N SER A 202 17.01 -12.03 5.88
CA SER A 202 16.21 -12.27 4.68
C SER A 202 14.75 -12.57 5.01
N LEU A 203 13.85 -12.30 4.08
CA LEU A 203 12.42 -12.57 4.25
C LEU A 203 12.16 -14.08 4.41
N GLU A 204 12.94 -14.92 3.74
CA GLU A 204 12.88 -16.38 3.84
C GLU A 204 13.25 -16.89 5.25
N GLU A 205 14.23 -16.27 5.93
CA GLU A 205 14.56 -16.61 7.31
C GLU A 205 13.44 -16.17 8.27
N ILE A 206 12.83 -15.01 8.02
CA ILE A 206 11.79 -14.43 8.88
C ILE A 206 10.52 -15.25 8.88
N ILE A 207 10.08 -15.77 7.73
CA ILE A 207 8.88 -16.62 7.68
C ILE A 207 9.03 -17.93 8.47
N ARG A 208 10.26 -18.33 8.78
CA ARG A 208 10.57 -19.53 9.61
C ARG A 208 10.64 -19.22 11.10
N GLU A 209 10.62 -17.96 11.50
CA GLU A 209 10.57 -17.61 12.92
C GLU A 209 9.31 -18.20 13.57
N PRO A 210 9.41 -18.84 14.75
CA PRO A 210 8.30 -19.58 15.33
C PRO A 210 7.01 -18.77 15.46
N PHE A 211 7.09 -17.49 15.83
CA PHE A 211 5.91 -16.63 16.00
C PHE A 211 5.30 -16.22 14.66
N VAL A 212 6.08 -16.18 13.56
CA VAL A 212 5.61 -15.90 12.21
C VAL A 212 5.05 -17.19 11.59
N ALA A 213 5.81 -18.28 11.66
CA ALA A 213 5.42 -19.58 11.12
C ALA A 213 4.09 -20.09 11.70
N ALA A 214 3.79 -19.77 12.97
CA ALA A 214 2.56 -20.19 13.63
C ALA A 214 1.29 -19.53 13.08
N VAL A 215 1.39 -18.30 12.55
CA VAL A 215 0.22 -17.53 12.05
C VAL A 215 -0.07 -17.76 10.56
N ILE A 216 0.91 -18.20 9.79
CA ILE A 216 0.79 -18.36 8.33
C ILE A 216 -0.24 -19.44 7.95
N PRO A 217 -0.22 -20.68 8.48
CA PRO A 217 -1.13 -21.74 8.02
C PRO A 217 -2.61 -21.39 8.12
N PRO A 218 -3.16 -20.90 9.25
CA PRO A 218 -4.57 -20.54 9.32
C PRO A 218 -4.95 -19.37 8.39
N LEU A 219 -4.01 -18.45 8.13
CA LEU A 219 -4.23 -17.36 7.19
C LEU A 219 -4.27 -17.86 5.74
N MET A 220 -3.38 -18.79 5.39
CA MET A 220 -3.40 -19.44 4.07
C MET A 220 -4.67 -20.25 3.84
N GLU A 221 -5.18 -20.97 4.86
CA GLU A 221 -6.45 -21.68 4.78
C GLU A 221 -7.62 -20.71 4.53
N ARG A 222 -7.69 -19.61 5.30
CA ARG A 222 -8.69 -18.56 5.10
C ARG A 222 -8.60 -17.95 3.70
N HIS A 223 -7.39 -17.68 3.23
CA HIS A 223 -7.15 -17.14 1.91
C HIS A 223 -7.61 -18.12 0.81
N GLN A 224 -7.27 -19.40 0.92
CA GLN A 224 -7.72 -20.44 -0.01
C GLN A 224 -9.26 -20.54 -0.04
N LYS A 225 -9.91 -20.49 1.12
CA LYS A 225 -11.37 -20.45 1.21
C LYS A 225 -11.96 -19.24 0.48
N SER A 226 -11.30 -18.07 0.56
CA SER A 226 -11.73 -16.88 -0.18
C SER A 226 -11.64 -17.09 -1.69
N ILE A 227 -10.57 -17.75 -2.17
CA ILE A 227 -10.41 -18.09 -3.58
C ILE A 227 -11.53 -19.03 -4.04
N ASP A 228 -11.86 -20.06 -3.25
CA ASP A 228 -12.86 -21.06 -3.60
C ASP A 228 -14.28 -20.49 -3.63
N ILE A 229 -14.62 -19.61 -2.68
CA ILE A 229 -15.91 -18.92 -2.67
C ILE A 229 -16.01 -17.98 -3.90
N LEU A 230 -14.99 -17.16 -4.14
CA LEU A 230 -15.01 -16.27 -5.31
C LEU A 230 -15.07 -17.06 -6.63
N ARG A 231 -14.40 -18.22 -6.74
CA ARG A 231 -14.49 -19.10 -7.91
C ARG A 231 -15.91 -19.59 -8.16
N GLN A 232 -16.67 -19.90 -7.12
CA GLN A 232 -18.05 -20.38 -7.21
C GLN A 232 -19.06 -19.29 -7.51
N HIS A 233 -18.78 -18.04 -7.10
CA HIS A 233 -19.72 -16.92 -7.13
C HIS A 233 -19.36 -15.81 -8.12
N SER A 234 -18.23 -15.92 -8.84
CA SER A 234 -17.86 -14.94 -9.86
C SER A 234 -18.18 -15.43 -11.26
N GLU A 235 -18.67 -14.53 -12.08
CA GLU A 235 -18.79 -14.69 -13.52
C GLU A 235 -18.05 -13.59 -14.26
N CYS A 236 -17.47 -13.89 -15.42
CA CYS A 236 -16.92 -12.89 -16.32
C CYS A 236 -17.69 -12.91 -17.63
N LYS A 237 -18.30 -11.78 -17.96
CA LYS A 237 -19.02 -11.58 -19.21
C LYS A 237 -18.66 -10.23 -19.81
N ASP A 238 -18.41 -10.21 -21.12
CA ASP A 238 -18.06 -9.00 -21.88
C ASP A 238 -16.93 -8.19 -21.21
N GLY A 239 -15.87 -8.90 -20.73
CA GLY A 239 -14.70 -8.30 -20.08
C GLY A 239 -14.92 -7.74 -18.68
N THR A 240 -16.10 -7.95 -18.08
CA THR A 240 -16.41 -7.48 -16.71
C THR A 240 -16.77 -8.66 -15.82
N ILE A 241 -16.04 -8.77 -14.70
CA ILE A 241 -16.29 -9.74 -13.63
C ILE A 241 -17.39 -9.17 -12.72
N TYR A 242 -18.34 -10.03 -12.36
CA TYR A 242 -19.32 -9.75 -11.32
C TYR A 242 -19.32 -10.89 -10.28
N PHE A 243 -19.42 -10.54 -9.01
CA PHE A 243 -19.65 -11.49 -7.91
C PHE A 243 -20.41 -10.83 -6.75
N ASP A 244 -21.24 -11.65 -6.09
CA ASP A 244 -21.94 -11.30 -4.86
C ASP A 244 -21.60 -12.33 -3.78
N ILE A 245 -20.90 -11.88 -2.75
CA ILE A 245 -20.47 -12.67 -1.61
C ILE A 245 -21.04 -12.11 -0.29
N THR A 246 -22.18 -11.41 -0.38
CA THR A 246 -22.83 -10.80 0.80
C THR A 246 -23.33 -11.81 1.83
N ASP A 247 -23.52 -13.06 1.44
CA ASP A 247 -23.91 -14.17 2.32
C ASP A 247 -22.72 -14.86 3.00
N TYR A 248 -21.49 -14.41 2.74
CA TYR A 248 -20.25 -14.98 3.28
C TYR A 248 -19.51 -13.97 4.15
N ASP A 249 -18.95 -14.43 5.26
CA ASP A 249 -18.05 -13.64 6.09
C ASP A 249 -16.63 -13.63 5.48
N LEU A 250 -16.46 -12.82 4.42
CA LEU A 250 -15.21 -12.67 3.66
C LEU A 250 -14.73 -11.21 3.62
N GLU A 251 -14.90 -10.49 4.72
CA GLU A 251 -14.32 -9.15 4.79
C GLU A 251 -12.79 -9.22 4.71
N GLY A 252 -12.19 -8.36 3.88
CA GLY A 252 -10.73 -8.30 3.71
C GLY A 252 -10.13 -9.38 2.82
N TYR A 253 -10.89 -10.00 1.91
CA TYR A 253 -10.32 -10.90 0.89
C TYR A 253 -9.34 -10.14 -0.04
N ASN A 254 -8.38 -10.87 -0.60
CA ASN A 254 -7.39 -10.30 -1.53
C ASN A 254 -8.09 -9.79 -2.80
N LYS A 255 -7.99 -8.48 -3.04
CA LYS A 255 -8.64 -7.75 -4.15
C LYS A 255 -8.23 -8.21 -5.55
N PHE A 256 -7.16 -8.98 -5.69
CA PHE A 256 -6.67 -9.48 -6.96
C PHE A 256 -7.23 -10.86 -7.33
N ILE A 257 -7.89 -11.58 -6.40
CA ILE A 257 -8.51 -12.89 -6.67
C ILE A 257 -9.44 -12.87 -7.89
N PRO A 258 -10.32 -11.89 -8.11
CA PRO A 258 -11.18 -11.86 -9.30
C PRO A 258 -10.36 -11.91 -10.60
N TYR A 259 -9.27 -11.19 -10.70
CA TYR A 259 -8.41 -11.13 -11.89
C TYR A 259 -7.55 -12.40 -12.05
N TYR A 260 -7.20 -13.06 -10.93
CA TYR A 260 -6.56 -14.37 -10.96
C TYR A 260 -7.47 -15.45 -11.53
N LEU A 261 -8.76 -15.40 -11.20
CA LEU A 261 -9.77 -16.33 -11.69
C LEU A 261 -10.19 -16.02 -13.14
N HIS A 262 -10.15 -14.77 -13.55
CA HIS A 262 -10.59 -14.28 -14.85
C HIS A 262 -9.54 -13.33 -15.47
N PRO A 263 -8.39 -13.85 -15.92
CA PRO A 263 -7.25 -13.01 -16.33
C PRO A 263 -7.53 -12.10 -17.53
N ASP A 264 -8.42 -12.51 -18.43
CA ASP A 264 -8.77 -11.73 -19.64
C ASP A 264 -9.79 -10.62 -19.37
N SER A 265 -10.18 -10.40 -18.12
CA SER A 265 -11.11 -9.35 -17.75
C SER A 265 -10.47 -7.96 -17.78
N THR A 266 -11.30 -6.94 -17.96
CA THR A 266 -10.91 -5.53 -17.87
C THR A 266 -11.33 -4.91 -16.53
N TYR A 267 -12.53 -5.26 -16.05
CA TYR A 267 -13.11 -4.71 -14.82
C TYR A 267 -13.63 -5.79 -13.89
N SER A 268 -13.78 -5.43 -12.62
CA SER A 268 -14.50 -6.23 -11.63
C SER A 268 -15.47 -5.37 -10.84
N VAL A 269 -16.64 -5.93 -10.54
CA VAL A 269 -17.65 -5.37 -9.64
C VAL A 269 -18.01 -6.44 -8.63
N GLY A 270 -17.75 -6.19 -7.35
CA GLY A 270 -17.98 -7.16 -6.30
C GLY A 270 -18.78 -6.60 -5.14
N LEU A 271 -19.73 -7.40 -4.63
CA LEU A 271 -20.46 -7.11 -3.41
C LEU A 271 -19.94 -7.95 -2.25
N SER A 272 -19.72 -7.29 -1.13
CA SER A 272 -19.39 -7.92 0.15
C SER A 272 -20.17 -7.24 1.27
N LYS A 273 -20.37 -7.94 2.39
CA LYS A 273 -21.12 -7.42 3.53
C LYS A 273 -20.36 -7.65 4.82
N SER A 274 -20.40 -6.67 5.69
CA SER A 274 -19.91 -6.76 7.08
C SER A 274 -20.98 -6.29 8.05
N SER A 275 -20.68 -6.31 9.34
CA SER A 275 -21.61 -5.87 10.40
C SER A 275 -21.99 -4.39 10.30
N PHE A 276 -21.16 -3.57 9.62
CA PHE A 276 -21.34 -2.12 9.57
C PHE A 276 -21.64 -1.56 8.16
N ARG A 277 -21.50 -2.37 7.09
CA ARG A 277 -21.81 -1.93 5.72
C ARG A 277 -22.03 -3.08 4.74
N THR A 278 -22.76 -2.80 3.66
CA THR A 278 -22.70 -3.52 2.39
C THR A 278 -21.83 -2.70 1.43
N LYS A 279 -20.78 -3.30 0.88
CA LYS A 279 -19.79 -2.62 0.02
C LYS A 279 -19.91 -3.11 -1.41
N VAL A 280 -20.00 -2.17 -2.37
CA VAL A 280 -19.74 -2.42 -3.78
C VAL A 280 -18.31 -1.97 -4.06
N SER A 281 -17.46 -2.90 -4.47
CA SER A 281 -16.10 -2.65 -4.90
C SER A 281 -16.02 -2.66 -6.41
N VAL A 282 -15.43 -1.63 -7.02
CA VAL A 282 -15.25 -1.52 -8.47
C VAL A 282 -13.76 -1.38 -8.75
N GLY A 283 -13.23 -2.21 -9.64
CA GLY A 283 -11.80 -2.20 -9.95
C GLY A 283 -11.51 -2.47 -11.42
N SER A 284 -10.34 -2.04 -11.87
CA SER A 284 -9.79 -2.43 -13.16
C SER A 284 -8.68 -3.46 -12.97
N ASN A 285 -8.60 -4.40 -13.91
CA ASN A 285 -7.52 -5.38 -13.95
C ASN A 285 -6.18 -4.67 -14.19
N PRO A 286 -5.20 -4.76 -13.28
CA PRO A 286 -3.89 -4.13 -13.48
C PRO A 286 -3.13 -4.67 -14.70
N TRP A 287 -3.43 -5.89 -15.11
CA TRP A 287 -2.78 -6.60 -16.22
C TRP A 287 -3.59 -6.59 -17.51
N THR A 288 -4.68 -5.81 -17.58
CA THR A 288 -5.47 -5.69 -18.80
C THR A 288 -4.65 -5.10 -19.95
N THR A 289 -4.92 -5.59 -21.15
CA THR A 289 -4.32 -5.07 -22.38
C THR A 289 -5.10 -3.88 -22.95
N MET A 290 -6.21 -3.46 -22.31
CA MET A 290 -6.98 -2.30 -22.74
C MET A 290 -6.17 -1.01 -22.55
N PRO A 291 -6.02 -0.18 -23.58
CA PRO A 291 -5.29 1.09 -23.49
C PRO A 291 -5.88 2.01 -22.42
N PRO A 292 -5.04 2.71 -21.64
CA PRO A 292 -5.48 3.57 -20.53
C PRO A 292 -6.51 4.63 -20.95
N GLU A 293 -6.37 5.19 -22.14
CA GLU A 293 -7.27 6.21 -22.69
C GLU A 293 -8.67 5.68 -23.07
N LYS A 294 -8.81 4.37 -23.21
CA LYS A 294 -10.09 3.68 -23.45
C LYS A 294 -10.75 3.21 -22.16
N MET A 295 -10.08 3.37 -21.03
CA MET A 295 -10.59 2.91 -19.74
C MET A 295 -11.51 3.95 -19.09
N VAL A 296 -12.57 3.46 -18.45
CA VAL A 296 -13.51 4.29 -17.70
C VAL A 296 -12.89 4.74 -16.39
N ASN A 297 -13.12 5.99 -15.98
CA ASN A 297 -12.77 6.49 -14.66
C ASN A 297 -13.77 5.97 -13.62
N LEU A 298 -13.33 4.99 -12.83
CA LEU A 298 -14.18 4.30 -11.85
C LEU A 298 -14.57 5.18 -10.65
N ALA A 299 -13.78 6.19 -10.31
CA ALA A 299 -14.14 7.15 -9.27
C ALA A 299 -15.45 7.89 -9.63
N VAL A 300 -15.54 8.38 -10.87
CA VAL A 300 -16.74 9.09 -11.37
C VAL A 300 -18.00 8.20 -11.31
N ILE A 301 -17.84 6.91 -11.60
CA ILE A 301 -18.95 5.95 -11.44
C ILE A 301 -19.37 5.85 -9.97
N CYS A 302 -18.42 5.63 -9.08
CA CYS A 302 -18.71 5.44 -7.66
C CYS A 302 -19.31 6.68 -7.00
N GLU A 303 -18.87 7.88 -7.40
CA GLU A 303 -19.36 9.16 -6.88
C GLU A 303 -20.86 9.36 -7.14
N ARG A 304 -21.42 8.84 -8.26
CA ARG A 304 -22.85 8.89 -8.56
C ARG A 304 -23.73 8.18 -7.53
N TYR A 305 -23.16 7.22 -6.82
CA TYR A 305 -23.81 6.44 -5.76
C TYR A 305 -23.35 6.85 -4.34
N GLY A 306 -22.68 8.00 -4.21
CA GLY A 306 -22.19 8.48 -2.91
C GLY A 306 -20.92 7.78 -2.42
N GLY A 307 -20.22 7.10 -3.32
CA GLY A 307 -18.91 6.50 -3.07
C GLY A 307 -17.76 7.38 -3.51
N GLY A 308 -16.60 6.78 -3.76
CA GLY A 308 -15.41 7.49 -4.25
C GLY A 308 -14.29 6.52 -4.61
N GLY A 309 -13.12 7.07 -4.93
CA GLY A 309 -11.95 6.29 -5.29
C GLY A 309 -10.97 7.04 -6.18
N HIS A 310 -10.28 6.28 -7.02
CA HIS A 310 -9.38 6.75 -8.06
C HIS A 310 -9.83 6.25 -9.43
N ALA A 311 -9.19 6.73 -10.49
CA ALA A 311 -9.56 6.37 -11.87
C ALA A 311 -9.60 4.84 -12.11
N ARG A 312 -8.81 4.06 -11.39
CA ARG A 312 -8.64 2.59 -11.58
C ARG A 312 -9.35 1.74 -10.51
N VAL A 313 -9.80 2.34 -9.41
CA VAL A 313 -10.45 1.62 -8.30
C VAL A 313 -11.39 2.54 -7.55
N GLY A 314 -12.56 2.03 -7.18
CA GLY A 314 -13.53 2.76 -6.37
C GLY A 314 -14.35 1.84 -5.48
N ALA A 315 -15.06 2.45 -4.54
CA ALA A 315 -15.97 1.73 -3.67
C ALA A 315 -17.16 2.60 -3.27
N ILE A 316 -18.29 1.92 -3.02
CA ILE A 316 -19.52 2.51 -2.52
C ILE A 316 -19.89 1.76 -1.25
N SER A 317 -20.23 2.48 -0.19
CA SER A 317 -20.68 1.89 1.07
C SER A 317 -22.16 2.20 1.30
N PHE A 318 -22.94 1.15 1.49
CA PHE A 318 -24.34 1.21 1.86
C PHE A 318 -24.53 0.72 3.30
N ASP A 319 -25.59 1.17 3.96
CA ASP A 319 -26.00 0.59 5.22
C ASP A 319 -26.23 -0.93 5.05
N PRO A 320 -25.90 -1.77 6.06
CA PRO A 320 -26.13 -3.22 5.98
C PRO A 320 -27.57 -3.63 5.63
N ALA A 321 -28.57 -2.80 5.99
CA ALA A 321 -29.97 -3.02 5.65
C ALA A 321 -30.32 -2.71 4.18
N GLN A 322 -29.42 -2.02 3.45
CA GLN A 322 -29.63 -1.61 2.07
C GLN A 322 -28.96 -2.53 1.05
N THR A 323 -28.79 -3.81 1.37
CA THR A 323 -28.12 -4.80 0.49
C THR A 323 -28.76 -4.86 -0.89
N GLU A 324 -30.10 -4.79 -1.02
CA GLU A 324 -30.78 -4.82 -2.31
C GLU A 324 -30.48 -3.56 -3.16
N ARG A 325 -30.37 -2.39 -2.53
CA ARG A 325 -29.95 -1.17 -3.20
C ARG A 325 -28.51 -1.26 -3.71
N ALA A 326 -27.63 -1.89 -2.92
CA ALA A 326 -26.27 -2.17 -3.35
C ALA A 326 -26.20 -3.13 -4.53
N ARG A 327 -27.06 -4.17 -4.56
CA ARG A 327 -27.20 -5.10 -5.71
C ARG A 327 -27.66 -4.40 -6.96
N GLN A 328 -28.66 -3.51 -6.84
CA GLN A 328 -29.14 -2.71 -7.96
C GLN A 328 -28.04 -1.80 -8.52
N ALA A 329 -27.34 -1.06 -7.66
CA ALA A 329 -26.23 -0.20 -8.09
C ALA A 329 -25.10 -1.02 -8.76
N ALA A 330 -24.75 -2.18 -8.23
CA ALA A 330 -23.77 -3.07 -8.83
C ALA A 330 -24.21 -3.56 -10.23
N ALA A 331 -25.48 -3.92 -10.39
CA ALA A 331 -26.02 -4.37 -11.69
C ALA A 331 -25.96 -3.27 -12.74
N GLU A 332 -26.30 -2.02 -12.38
CA GLU A 332 -26.21 -0.85 -13.26
C GLU A 332 -24.76 -0.58 -13.67
N ILE A 333 -23.83 -0.63 -12.72
CA ILE A 333 -22.39 -0.45 -12.98
C ILE A 333 -21.86 -1.55 -13.90
N VAL A 334 -22.22 -2.80 -13.66
CA VAL A 334 -21.82 -3.93 -14.51
C VAL A 334 -22.27 -3.73 -15.96
N GLN A 335 -23.54 -3.30 -16.19
CA GLN A 335 -24.05 -3.03 -17.53
C GLN A 335 -23.27 -1.91 -18.23
N GLU A 336 -22.98 -0.82 -17.52
CA GLU A 336 -22.18 0.29 -18.04
C GLU A 336 -20.77 -0.15 -18.44
N LEU A 337 -20.08 -0.90 -17.57
CA LEU A 337 -18.73 -1.37 -17.83
C LEU A 337 -18.68 -2.38 -18.99
N ARG A 338 -19.65 -3.30 -19.09
CA ARG A 338 -19.79 -4.21 -20.24
C ARG A 338 -19.96 -3.46 -21.55
N ALA A 339 -20.81 -2.42 -21.54
CA ALA A 339 -21.03 -1.58 -22.73
C ALA A 339 -19.76 -0.83 -23.13
N SER A 340 -18.98 -0.32 -22.15
CA SER A 340 -17.72 0.38 -22.42
C SER A 340 -16.66 -0.53 -23.06
N VAL A 341 -16.51 -1.77 -22.56
CA VAL A 341 -15.59 -2.76 -23.14
C VAL A 341 -16.00 -3.11 -24.56
N ALA A 342 -17.30 -3.34 -24.81
CA ALA A 342 -17.81 -3.64 -26.15
C ALA A 342 -17.55 -2.50 -27.13
N HIS A 343 -17.71 -1.25 -26.70
CA HIS A 343 -17.40 -0.06 -27.50
C HIS A 343 -15.92 0.05 -27.84
N ALA A 344 -15.04 -0.11 -26.83
CA ALA A 344 -13.60 -0.06 -27.02
C ALA A 344 -13.09 -1.13 -28.01
N ASN A 345 -13.65 -2.35 -27.94
CA ASN A 345 -13.29 -3.45 -28.84
C ASN A 345 -13.77 -3.22 -30.29
N LYS A 346 -14.93 -2.56 -30.48
CA LYS A 346 -15.40 -2.18 -31.84
C LYS A 346 -14.53 -1.11 -32.46
N ALA A 347 -14.13 -0.09 -31.69
CA ALA A 347 -13.24 0.97 -32.16
C ALA A 347 -11.88 0.42 -32.62
N SER A 348 -11.30 -0.52 -31.87
CA SER A 348 -10.03 -1.16 -32.24
C SER A 348 -10.10 -2.02 -33.50
N ARG A 349 -11.27 -2.59 -33.83
CA ARG A 349 -11.47 -3.36 -35.09
C ARG A 349 -11.65 -2.48 -36.34
N ASN A 350 -12.04 -1.21 -36.15
CA ASN A 350 -12.30 -0.26 -37.22
C ASN A 350 -11.10 0.67 -37.50
N GLU A 351 -10.01 0.59 -36.77
CA GLU A 351 -8.77 1.27 -37.13
C GLU A 351 -8.17 0.57 -38.35
N PRO A 352 -8.03 1.27 -39.52
CA PRO A 352 -7.43 0.67 -40.69
C PRO A 352 -5.96 0.34 -40.37
N TYR A 353 -5.52 -0.88 -40.69
CA TYR A 353 -4.11 -1.24 -40.72
C TYR A 353 -3.40 -0.24 -41.66
N LEU A 354 -2.73 0.73 -41.09
CA LEU A 354 -1.77 1.56 -41.83
C LEU A 354 -0.60 0.66 -42.19
N VAL A 355 -0.69 0.01 -43.34
CA VAL A 355 0.44 -0.70 -43.93
C VAL A 355 1.47 0.37 -44.29
N ASP A 356 2.64 0.31 -43.61
CA ASP A 356 3.78 1.18 -43.90
C ASP A 356 4.17 1.07 -45.40
N PRO A 357 4.07 2.16 -46.17
CA PRO A 357 4.38 2.12 -47.60
C PRO A 357 5.87 1.86 -47.90
N SER A 358 6.73 1.79 -46.87
CA SER A 358 8.20 1.62 -47.05
C SER A 358 8.66 0.15 -47.14
N GLN A 359 7.71 -0.82 -47.14
CA GLN A 359 8.02 -2.26 -47.32
C GLN A 359 7.56 -2.81 -48.69
N ARG A 360 7.62 -1.99 -49.74
CA ARG A 360 7.52 -2.49 -51.13
C ARG A 360 8.82 -2.27 -51.85
#